data_d4a90345c62082751df2047d37e281c4
#
_entry.id   d4a90345c62082751df2047d37e281c4
#
_cell.length_a   1.000
_cell.length_b   1.000
_cell.length_c   1.000
_cell.angle_alpha   90.00
_cell.angle_beta   90.00
_cell.angle_gamma   90.00
#
_symmetry.space_group_name_H-M   'P 1'
#
loop_
_entity.id
_entity.type
_entity.pdbx_description
1 polymer ?
#
loop_
_entity_poly.entity_id
_entity_poly.type
_entity_poly.pdbx_seq_one_letter_code
_entity_poly.pdbx_strand_id
1 'polypeptide(L)'
;MEKNTNENLEIAQEVSESKPKKKLNATSYALLSAHGFNYVVSIFVSTFLISYIYKISDNYVLNIGLFYCFNYLTMGIFSYIVSSIIDKTNRVVCYRVAIIVRALFILSVVFLGEKLASLVILAGMLHGFSEAWYWCSFNVMKNELIPNSCMKRYTTLQIIENKGVNFIVPIILGTIIDADSFKTSAIVIFVMASIQIVLSFFIKSRKPENSKFDMKTFFKEMKASEKNKELFKICFISTLLFGTTTLVSPVNTIIVMLTFKSNFSLGLLTGVFSAVSIIMLIIAKKLAKTRRATPIYVICAITSVASTLLVTLITEKWTLIIFNFIYIACSTFYSYYFDLYRNVILKQLDMYDDIAEYQGMIEVLLEISRVVGFALMILTGIIGAHFGADGLVLALKVYFVFIIILYALVSLALCKFEKKLIDYDVLK
;
A
#
# COMPACT_ATOMS: atom_id res chain seq x y z
N MET A 1 -44.54 17.64 -36.57
CA MET A 1 -43.32 16.87 -36.18
C MET A 1 -42.19 17.73 -35.61
N GLU A 2 -42.13 19.01 -35.88
CA GLU A 2 -41.04 19.94 -35.38
C GLU A 2 -41.18 20.34 -33.90
N LYS A 3 -42.37 20.28 -33.30
CA LYS A 3 -42.57 20.69 -31.89
C LYS A 3 -41.95 19.71 -30.86
N ASN A 4 -41.91 18.41 -31.17
CA ASN A 4 -41.34 17.40 -30.28
C ASN A 4 -39.81 17.35 -30.29
N THR A 5 -39.15 17.95 -31.31
CA THR A 5 -37.69 17.97 -31.41
C THR A 5 -37.09 19.08 -30.55
N ASN A 6 -37.79 20.23 -30.42
CA ASN A 6 -37.34 21.35 -29.59
C ASN A 6 -37.52 21.08 -28.09
N GLU A 7 -38.60 20.43 -27.66
CA GLU A 7 -38.75 20.01 -26.25
C GLU A 7 -37.67 18.98 -25.79
N ASN A 8 -37.31 18.04 -26.65
CA ASN A 8 -36.23 17.10 -26.34
C ASN A 8 -34.83 17.76 -26.35
N LEU A 9 -34.63 18.82 -27.08
CA LEU A 9 -33.41 19.62 -27.06
C LEU A 9 -33.34 20.53 -25.83
N GLU A 10 -34.44 21.10 -25.37
CA GLU A 10 -34.53 21.88 -24.13
C GLU A 10 -34.35 20.97 -22.89
N ILE A 11 -34.96 19.78 -22.86
CA ILE A 11 -34.74 18.79 -21.81
C ILE A 11 -33.30 18.28 -21.82
N ALA A 12 -32.67 18.11 -22.99
CA ALA A 12 -31.24 17.73 -23.08
C ALA A 12 -30.32 18.89 -22.69
N GLN A 13 -30.71 20.15 -22.86
CA GLN A 13 -29.97 21.32 -22.40
C GLN A 13 -30.16 21.58 -20.90
N GLU A 14 -31.33 21.40 -20.33
CA GLU A 14 -31.55 21.47 -18.87
C GLU A 14 -30.84 20.34 -18.11
N VAL A 15 -30.68 19.15 -18.68
CA VAL A 15 -29.84 18.06 -18.11
C VAL A 15 -28.34 18.36 -18.21
N SER A 16 -27.93 19.29 -19.12
CA SER A 16 -26.58 19.81 -19.28
C SER A 16 -26.25 20.97 -18.32
N GLU A 17 -27.24 21.60 -17.68
CA GLU A 17 -26.97 22.58 -16.64
C GLU A 17 -26.32 21.88 -15.44
N SER A 18 -25.06 22.14 -15.29
CA SER A 18 -24.13 21.63 -14.29
C SER A 18 -24.77 21.54 -12.91
N LYS A 19 -25.16 20.31 -12.49
CA LYS A 19 -25.40 20.05 -11.06
C LYS A 19 -24.24 20.67 -10.28
N PRO A 20 -24.50 21.55 -9.29
CA PRO A 20 -23.46 22.24 -8.59
C PRO A 20 -22.47 21.20 -8.07
N LYS A 21 -21.19 21.30 -8.45
CA LYS A 21 -20.12 20.37 -8.03
C LYS A 21 -20.15 20.35 -6.51
N LYS A 22 -20.74 19.31 -5.90
CA LYS A 22 -20.80 19.19 -4.45
C LYS A 22 -19.39 19.32 -3.90
N LYS A 23 -19.20 20.27 -2.98
CA LYS A 23 -17.89 20.57 -2.38
C LYS A 23 -17.62 19.55 -1.27
N LEU A 24 -16.38 19.14 -1.12
CA LEU A 24 -15.93 18.40 0.07
C LEU A 24 -16.15 19.29 1.31
N ASN A 25 -16.60 18.69 2.41
CA ASN A 25 -16.78 19.37 3.67
C ASN A 25 -15.45 19.49 4.45
N ALA A 26 -15.44 20.29 5.51
CA ALA A 26 -14.24 20.50 6.34
C ALA A 26 -13.66 19.19 6.91
N THR A 27 -14.53 18.26 7.33
CA THR A 27 -14.12 16.94 7.84
C THR A 27 -13.41 16.11 6.77
N SER A 28 -13.90 16.16 5.50
CA SER A 28 -13.25 15.48 4.37
C SER A 28 -11.86 16.03 4.10
N TYR A 29 -11.68 17.35 4.17
CA TYR A 29 -10.35 17.96 4.01
C TYR A 29 -9.44 17.65 5.20
N ALA A 30 -9.96 17.67 6.43
CA ALA A 30 -9.18 17.29 7.62
C ALA A 30 -8.69 15.83 7.53
N LEU A 31 -9.56 14.90 7.08
CA LEU A 31 -9.18 13.51 6.87
C LEU A 31 -8.12 13.36 5.76
N LEU A 32 -8.27 14.09 4.66
CA LEU A 32 -7.29 14.11 3.58
C LEU A 32 -5.93 14.60 4.06
N SER A 33 -5.86 15.79 4.66
CA SER A 33 -4.61 16.36 5.17
C SER A 33 -3.95 15.48 6.23
N ALA A 34 -4.72 14.90 7.16
CA ALA A 34 -4.18 13.97 8.14
C ALA A 34 -3.62 12.70 7.48
N HIS A 35 -4.21 12.25 6.35
CA HIS A 35 -3.69 11.14 5.56
C HIS A 35 -2.36 11.49 4.87
N GLY A 36 -2.21 12.71 4.36
CA GLY A 36 -0.95 13.18 3.76
C GLY A 36 0.21 13.14 4.76
N PHE A 37 -0.01 13.62 6.00
CA PHE A 37 1.00 13.49 7.07
C PHE A 37 1.31 12.04 7.42
N ASN A 38 0.29 11.18 7.46
CA ASN A 38 0.51 9.74 7.63
C ASN A 38 1.42 9.18 6.54
N TYR A 39 1.22 9.62 5.30
CA TYR A 39 2.00 9.17 4.16
C TYR A 39 3.48 9.59 4.25
N VAL A 40 3.74 10.81 4.77
CA VAL A 40 5.11 11.27 5.08
C VAL A 40 5.80 10.33 6.07
N VAL A 41 5.11 9.95 7.16
CA VAL A 41 5.64 9.01 8.15
C VAL A 41 5.88 7.62 7.54
N SER A 42 4.95 7.14 6.71
CA SER A 42 5.07 5.84 6.05
C SER A 42 6.27 5.77 5.10
N ILE A 43 6.59 6.85 4.37
CA ILE A 43 7.79 6.93 3.53
C ILE A 43 9.06 6.82 4.37
N PHE A 44 9.12 7.53 5.49
CA PHE A 44 10.27 7.44 6.38
C PHE A 44 10.49 5.99 6.84
N VAL A 45 9.45 5.30 7.29
CA VAL A 45 9.56 3.93 7.78
C VAL A 45 9.92 2.95 6.66
N SER A 46 9.24 3.02 5.52
CA SER A 46 9.42 2.07 4.42
C SER A 46 10.73 2.23 3.64
N THR A 47 11.37 3.41 3.73
CA THR A 47 12.56 3.73 2.95
C THR A 47 13.77 3.96 3.86
N PHE A 48 13.69 4.96 4.75
CA PHE A 48 14.85 5.41 5.50
C PHE A 48 15.12 4.62 6.78
N LEU A 49 14.09 4.14 7.47
CA LEU A 49 14.28 3.24 8.61
C LEU A 49 14.93 1.93 8.15
N ILE A 50 14.56 1.41 6.97
CA ILE A 50 15.18 0.21 6.38
C ILE A 50 16.65 0.47 6.03
N SER A 51 16.94 1.63 5.42
CA SER A 51 18.32 2.07 5.18
C SER A 51 19.13 2.20 6.49
N TYR A 52 18.49 2.65 7.57
CA TYR A 52 19.13 2.76 8.88
C TYR A 52 19.39 1.39 9.50
N ILE A 53 18.40 0.49 9.52
CA ILE A 53 18.58 -0.91 10.01
C ILE A 53 19.69 -1.60 9.21
N TYR A 54 19.76 -1.39 7.88
CA TYR A 54 20.84 -1.89 7.05
C TYR A 54 22.23 -1.43 7.56
N LYS A 55 22.35 -0.14 7.94
CA LYS A 55 23.63 0.44 8.40
C LYS A 55 24.09 -0.02 9.79
N ILE A 56 23.13 -0.26 10.70
CA ILE A 56 23.43 -0.58 12.11
C ILE A 56 23.43 -2.08 12.42
N SER A 57 23.19 -2.95 11.42
CA SER A 57 23.04 -4.39 11.62
C SER A 57 24.13 -5.18 10.93
N ASP A 58 24.79 -6.07 11.65
CA ASP A 58 25.74 -7.03 11.07
C ASP A 58 25.03 -7.98 10.10
N ASN A 59 23.89 -8.54 10.52
CA ASN A 59 23.00 -9.31 9.64
C ASN A 59 21.74 -8.49 9.28
N TYR A 60 21.91 -7.56 8.36
CA TYR A 60 20.83 -6.67 7.93
C TYR A 60 19.67 -7.42 7.25
N VAL A 61 19.93 -8.53 6.56
CA VAL A 61 18.90 -9.34 5.90
C VAL A 61 17.96 -9.94 6.95
N LEU A 62 18.54 -10.54 8.00
CA LEU A 62 17.80 -11.09 9.14
C LEU A 62 16.99 -10.00 9.86
N ASN A 63 17.64 -8.88 10.22
CA ASN A 63 16.99 -7.85 11.03
C ASN A 63 15.85 -7.13 10.28
N ILE A 64 16.01 -6.86 8.98
CA ILE A 64 14.94 -6.29 8.15
C ILE A 64 13.82 -7.32 7.96
N GLY A 65 14.17 -8.58 7.75
CA GLY A 65 13.21 -9.67 7.69
C GLY A 65 12.38 -9.79 8.97
N LEU A 66 13.02 -9.76 10.14
CA LEU A 66 12.37 -9.79 11.46
C LEU A 66 11.46 -8.56 11.67
N PHE A 67 11.95 -7.35 11.38
CA PHE A 67 11.15 -6.14 11.49
C PHE A 67 9.84 -6.27 10.70
N TYR A 68 9.90 -6.61 9.43
CA TYR A 68 8.72 -6.71 8.59
C TYR A 68 7.84 -7.93 8.90
N CYS A 69 8.44 -9.07 9.21
CA CYS A 69 7.68 -10.27 9.59
C CYS A 69 6.79 -9.99 10.80
N PHE A 70 7.35 -9.41 11.87
CA PHE A 70 6.59 -9.09 13.07
C PHE A 70 5.67 -7.87 12.89
N ASN A 71 6.03 -6.92 12.03
CA ASN A 71 5.14 -5.83 11.63
C ASN A 71 3.85 -6.38 11.00
N TYR A 72 3.97 -7.23 9.99
CA TYR A 72 2.81 -7.76 9.27
C TYR A 72 2.05 -8.84 10.06
N LEU A 73 2.74 -9.64 10.86
CA LEU A 73 2.09 -10.58 11.77
C LEU A 73 1.18 -9.83 12.77
N THR A 74 1.70 -8.79 13.38
CA THR A 74 0.95 -7.95 14.33
C THR A 74 -0.18 -7.21 13.61
N MET A 75 0.08 -6.66 12.43
CA MET A 75 -0.93 -6.00 11.63
C MET A 75 -2.08 -6.95 11.28
N GLY A 76 -1.80 -8.18 10.85
CA GLY A 76 -2.83 -9.17 10.52
C GLY A 76 -3.70 -9.54 11.72
N ILE A 77 -3.09 -9.83 12.87
CA ILE A 77 -3.82 -10.17 14.11
C ILE A 77 -4.70 -9.01 14.56
N PHE A 78 -4.13 -7.80 14.63
CA PHE A 78 -4.86 -6.64 15.12
C PHE A 78 -5.88 -6.09 14.12
N SER A 79 -5.71 -6.27 12.82
CA SER A 79 -6.73 -5.86 11.82
C SER A 79 -8.05 -6.56 12.05
N TYR A 80 -8.03 -7.86 12.37
CA TYR A 80 -9.25 -8.61 12.72
C TYR A 80 -9.89 -8.08 14.01
N ILE A 81 -9.09 -7.89 15.07
CA ILE A 81 -9.57 -7.39 16.38
C ILE A 81 -10.14 -5.98 16.23
N VAL A 82 -9.41 -5.09 15.55
CA VAL A 82 -9.78 -3.69 15.38
C VAL A 82 -11.04 -3.54 14.53
N SER A 83 -11.24 -4.36 13.51
CA SER A 83 -12.46 -4.34 12.69
C SER A 83 -13.71 -4.56 13.55
N SER A 84 -13.65 -5.50 14.53
CA SER A 84 -14.75 -5.72 15.46
C SER A 84 -14.94 -4.59 16.51
N ILE A 85 -13.87 -3.87 16.86
CA ILE A 85 -13.91 -2.75 17.80
C ILE A 85 -14.45 -1.49 17.12
N ILE A 86 -14.01 -1.21 15.91
CA ILE A 86 -14.42 -0.06 15.11
C ILE A 86 -15.94 -0.03 14.91
N ASP A 87 -16.53 -1.19 14.77
CA ASP A 87 -17.95 -1.33 14.56
C ASP A 87 -18.78 -0.97 15.83
N LYS A 88 -18.17 -1.11 17.00
CA LYS A 88 -18.82 -0.84 18.30
C LYS A 88 -18.45 0.52 18.91
N THR A 89 -17.42 1.17 18.41
CA THR A 89 -16.84 2.38 19.00
C THR A 89 -16.82 3.55 18.00
N ASN A 90 -16.47 4.74 18.52
CA ASN A 90 -16.23 5.88 17.66
C ASN A 90 -14.93 5.67 16.85
N ARG A 91 -15.05 5.61 15.55
CA ARG A 91 -13.96 5.35 14.58
C ARG A 91 -12.80 6.34 14.69
N VAL A 92 -13.09 7.60 15.01
CA VAL A 92 -12.06 8.63 15.21
C VAL A 92 -11.20 8.34 16.44
N VAL A 93 -11.75 7.71 17.47
CA VAL A 93 -10.97 7.30 18.65
C VAL A 93 -9.97 6.22 18.25
N CYS A 94 -10.42 5.20 17.52
CA CYS A 94 -9.54 4.15 16.99
C CYS A 94 -8.43 4.74 16.10
N TYR A 95 -8.78 5.70 15.22
CA TYR A 95 -7.83 6.42 14.39
C TYR A 95 -6.80 7.19 15.21
N ARG A 96 -7.23 7.89 16.29
CA ARG A 96 -6.31 8.63 17.19
C ARG A 96 -5.37 7.70 17.94
N VAL A 97 -5.84 6.55 18.41
CA VAL A 97 -4.97 5.53 19.02
C VAL A 97 -3.86 5.13 18.03
N ALA A 98 -4.20 4.87 16.76
CA ALA A 98 -3.23 4.52 15.75
C ALA A 98 -2.12 5.57 15.59
N ILE A 99 -2.50 6.84 15.40
CA ILE A 99 -1.50 7.90 15.15
C ILE A 99 -0.68 8.26 16.40
N ILE A 100 -1.25 8.13 17.60
CA ILE A 100 -0.49 8.29 18.85
C ILE A 100 0.55 7.18 19.00
N VAL A 101 0.15 5.91 18.79
CA VAL A 101 1.09 4.77 18.85
C VAL A 101 2.18 4.92 17.78
N ARG A 102 1.83 5.41 16.60
CA ARG A 102 2.80 5.70 15.54
C ARG A 102 3.81 6.78 15.93
N ALA A 103 3.34 7.88 16.56
CA ALA A 103 4.23 8.92 17.06
C ALA A 103 5.18 8.36 18.14
N LEU A 104 4.67 7.53 19.07
CA LEU A 104 5.49 6.84 20.08
C LEU A 104 6.49 5.88 19.43
N PHE A 105 6.10 5.17 18.37
CA PHE A 105 7.04 4.34 17.61
C PHE A 105 8.18 5.17 17.01
N ILE A 106 7.91 6.29 16.34
CA ILE A 106 8.95 7.17 15.81
C ILE A 106 9.84 7.72 16.93
N LEU A 107 9.22 8.14 18.04
CA LEU A 107 9.97 8.61 19.20
C LEU A 107 10.90 7.52 19.76
N SER A 108 10.43 6.27 19.83
CA SER A 108 11.27 5.14 20.25
C SER A 108 12.47 4.93 19.31
N VAL A 109 12.29 5.09 18.00
CA VAL A 109 13.40 5.01 17.02
C VAL A 109 14.44 6.10 17.28
N VAL A 110 14.02 7.34 17.64
CA VAL A 110 14.92 8.44 17.99
C VAL A 110 15.77 8.11 19.22
N PHE A 111 15.15 7.52 20.26
CA PHE A 111 15.84 7.24 21.53
C PHE A 111 16.69 5.96 21.47
N LEU A 112 16.28 4.95 20.75
CA LEU A 112 16.99 3.68 20.68
C LEU A 112 18.29 3.79 19.90
N GLY A 113 18.34 4.61 18.84
CA GLY A 113 19.54 4.74 18.00
C GLY A 113 20.00 3.36 17.51
N GLU A 114 21.29 3.05 17.70
CA GLU A 114 21.87 1.76 17.27
C GLU A 114 21.30 0.54 18.02
N LYS A 115 20.76 0.71 19.23
CA LYS A 115 20.08 -0.36 19.98
C LYS A 115 18.83 -0.86 19.27
N LEU A 116 18.33 -0.12 18.28
CA LEU A 116 17.23 -0.56 17.45
C LEU A 116 17.51 -1.91 16.77
N ALA A 117 18.77 -2.21 16.39
CA ALA A 117 19.14 -3.47 15.78
C ALA A 117 18.82 -4.70 16.66
N SER A 118 18.92 -4.57 17.99
CA SER A 118 18.56 -5.65 18.93
C SER A 118 17.06 -5.69 19.27
N LEU A 119 16.31 -4.64 18.97
CA LEU A 119 14.89 -4.49 19.30
C LEU A 119 13.98 -4.41 18.06
N VAL A 120 14.47 -4.87 16.89
CA VAL A 120 13.72 -4.79 15.62
C VAL A 120 12.39 -5.51 15.66
N ILE A 121 12.27 -6.61 16.41
CA ILE A 121 11.02 -7.34 16.62
C ILE A 121 9.99 -6.45 17.31
N LEU A 122 10.38 -5.87 18.45
CA LEU A 122 9.47 -4.99 19.21
C LEU A 122 9.07 -3.74 18.40
N ALA A 123 10.03 -3.16 17.67
CA ALA A 123 9.77 -2.04 16.77
C ALA A 123 8.80 -2.42 15.66
N GLY A 124 8.97 -3.60 15.05
CA GLY A 124 8.05 -4.15 14.05
C GLY A 124 6.65 -4.36 14.62
N MET A 125 6.53 -4.97 15.81
CA MET A 125 5.23 -5.17 16.46
C MET A 125 4.52 -3.84 16.76
N LEU A 126 5.22 -2.85 17.29
CA LEU A 126 4.65 -1.54 17.62
C LEU A 126 4.17 -0.80 16.36
N HIS A 127 4.98 -0.86 15.29
CA HIS A 127 4.60 -0.30 14.00
C HIS A 127 3.37 -1.03 13.40
N GLY A 128 3.36 -2.38 13.39
CA GLY A 128 2.26 -3.18 12.88
C GLY A 128 0.95 -2.96 13.62
N PHE A 129 1.01 -2.80 14.95
CA PHE A 129 -0.14 -2.41 15.74
C PHE A 129 -0.71 -1.06 15.27
N SER A 130 0.14 -0.05 15.10
CA SER A 130 -0.31 1.28 14.63
C SER A 130 -0.89 1.23 13.22
N GLU A 131 -0.31 0.44 12.31
CA GLU A 131 -0.80 0.27 10.93
C GLU A 131 -2.19 -0.39 10.90
N ALA A 132 -2.42 -1.46 11.67
CA ALA A 132 -3.70 -2.14 11.75
C ALA A 132 -4.82 -1.17 12.19
N TRP A 133 -4.60 -0.45 13.29
CA TRP A 133 -5.56 0.54 13.80
C TRP A 133 -5.78 1.68 12.81
N TYR A 134 -4.73 2.12 12.11
CA TYR A 134 -4.81 3.19 11.14
C TYR A 134 -5.64 2.80 9.91
N TRP A 135 -5.26 1.73 9.22
CA TRP A 135 -5.89 1.37 7.96
C TRP A 135 -7.34 0.93 8.13
N CYS A 136 -7.65 0.15 9.18
CA CYS A 136 -9.03 -0.21 9.48
C CYS A 136 -9.88 1.04 9.75
N SER A 137 -9.43 1.96 10.61
CA SER A 137 -10.18 3.18 10.93
C SER A 137 -10.30 4.12 9.74
N PHE A 138 -9.20 4.36 9.02
CA PHE A 138 -9.17 5.27 7.89
C PHE A 138 -10.10 4.81 6.76
N ASN A 139 -10.05 3.54 6.39
CA ASN A 139 -10.85 3.00 5.29
C ASN A 139 -12.36 3.06 5.61
N VAL A 140 -12.75 2.73 6.85
CA VAL A 140 -14.14 2.85 7.29
C VAL A 140 -14.58 4.33 7.31
N MET A 141 -13.79 5.22 7.94
CA MET A 141 -14.10 6.66 7.96
C MET A 141 -14.19 7.27 6.57
N LYS A 142 -13.31 6.89 5.66
CA LYS A 142 -13.33 7.34 4.26
C LYS A 142 -14.68 7.03 3.60
N ASN A 143 -15.17 5.80 3.77
CA ASN A 143 -16.43 5.38 3.18
C ASN A 143 -17.66 6.09 3.81
N GLU A 144 -17.60 6.41 5.11
CA GLU A 144 -18.72 7.03 5.82
C GLU A 144 -18.75 8.55 5.72
N LEU A 145 -17.58 9.20 5.82
CA LEU A 145 -17.50 10.67 5.91
C LEU A 145 -17.49 11.35 4.55
N ILE A 146 -17.13 10.61 3.49
CA ILE A 146 -17.07 11.16 2.15
C ILE A 146 -18.36 10.82 1.39
N PRO A 147 -19.19 11.82 1.04
CA PRO A 147 -20.41 11.57 0.27
C PRO A 147 -20.07 10.86 -1.06
N ASN A 148 -20.89 9.89 -1.48
CA ASN A 148 -20.71 9.13 -2.72
C ASN A 148 -20.50 10.05 -3.94
N SER A 149 -21.23 11.17 -4.00
CA SER A 149 -21.09 12.18 -5.07
C SER A 149 -19.75 12.92 -5.09
N CYS A 150 -18.99 12.88 -3.97
CA CYS A 150 -17.67 13.52 -3.82
C CYS A 150 -16.53 12.50 -3.79
N MET A 151 -16.80 11.20 -3.71
CA MET A 151 -15.79 10.14 -3.54
C MET A 151 -14.74 10.17 -4.66
N LYS A 152 -15.16 10.33 -5.92
CA LYS A 152 -14.23 10.44 -7.05
C LYS A 152 -13.26 11.62 -6.90
N ARG A 153 -13.76 12.79 -6.44
CA ARG A 153 -12.93 13.98 -6.21
C ARG A 153 -11.97 13.77 -5.06
N TYR A 154 -12.44 13.21 -3.94
CA TYR A 154 -11.62 12.90 -2.78
C TYR A 154 -10.49 11.94 -3.14
N THR A 155 -10.80 10.82 -3.79
CA THR A 155 -9.80 9.84 -4.23
C THR A 155 -8.78 10.45 -5.19
N THR A 156 -9.21 11.33 -6.09
CA THR A 156 -8.28 12.03 -6.99
C THR A 156 -7.31 12.92 -6.22
N LEU A 157 -7.82 13.71 -5.25
CA LEU A 157 -6.97 14.56 -4.41
C LEU A 157 -6.00 13.72 -3.56
N GLN A 158 -6.48 12.61 -2.98
CA GLN A 158 -5.66 11.66 -2.23
C GLN A 158 -4.50 11.09 -3.08
N ILE A 159 -4.78 10.73 -4.34
CA ILE A 159 -3.74 10.23 -5.25
C ILE A 159 -2.72 11.33 -5.56
N ILE A 160 -3.17 12.56 -5.83
CA ILE A 160 -2.27 13.70 -6.10
C ILE A 160 -1.41 13.99 -4.88
N GLU A 161 -1.99 14.03 -3.69
CA GLU A 161 -1.28 14.23 -2.43
C GLU A 161 -0.23 13.14 -2.21
N ASN A 162 -0.61 11.87 -2.28
CA ASN A 162 0.31 10.73 -2.09
C ASN A 162 1.47 10.76 -3.09
N LYS A 163 1.20 11.08 -4.35
CA LYS A 163 2.25 11.16 -5.38
C LYS A 163 3.16 12.38 -5.18
N GLY A 164 2.59 13.53 -4.80
CA GLY A 164 3.37 14.72 -4.46
C GLY A 164 4.28 14.51 -3.26
N VAL A 165 3.75 13.89 -2.20
CA VAL A 165 4.51 13.52 -1.01
C VAL A 165 5.63 12.52 -1.36
N ASN A 166 5.33 11.48 -2.14
CA ASN A 166 6.34 10.51 -2.61
C ASN A 166 7.41 11.11 -3.53
N PHE A 167 7.12 12.21 -4.21
CA PHE A 167 8.11 12.90 -5.02
C PHE A 167 9.04 13.75 -4.17
N ILE A 168 8.50 14.55 -3.25
CA ILE A 168 9.24 15.58 -2.53
C ILE A 168 9.92 15.05 -1.27
N VAL A 169 9.18 14.30 -0.44
CA VAL A 169 9.62 13.93 0.90
C VAL A 169 10.86 13.03 0.92
N PRO A 170 10.99 12.01 0.04
CA PRO A 170 12.21 11.19 0.05
C PRO A 170 13.48 11.99 -0.28
N ILE A 171 13.40 12.96 -1.18
CA ILE A 171 14.55 13.81 -1.53
C ILE A 171 14.96 14.65 -0.32
N ILE A 172 14.00 15.30 0.34
CA ILE A 172 14.27 16.12 1.54
C ILE A 172 14.85 15.25 2.66
N LEU A 173 14.23 14.13 2.99
CA LEU A 173 14.71 13.26 4.07
C LEU A 173 16.09 12.65 3.77
N GLY A 174 16.32 12.20 2.54
CA GLY A 174 17.61 11.71 2.10
C GLY A 174 18.72 12.77 2.22
N THR A 175 18.41 14.02 1.86
CA THR A 175 19.34 15.16 2.03
C THR A 175 19.63 15.43 3.50
N ILE A 176 18.61 15.46 4.37
CA ILE A 176 18.81 15.67 5.82
C ILE A 176 19.68 14.55 6.43
N ILE A 177 19.44 13.29 6.06
CA ILE A 177 20.17 12.16 6.61
C ILE A 177 21.64 12.20 6.20
N ASP A 178 21.95 12.53 4.95
CA ASP A 178 23.33 12.57 4.46
C ASP A 178 24.06 13.85 4.89
N ALA A 179 23.36 14.99 5.08
CA ALA A 179 23.94 16.25 5.51
C ALA A 179 24.16 16.35 7.04
N ASP A 180 23.31 15.69 7.85
CA ASP A 180 23.33 15.78 9.31
C ASP A 180 23.25 14.38 9.95
N SER A 181 22.03 13.84 10.14
CA SER A 181 21.88 12.53 10.76
C SER A 181 20.49 11.89 10.52
N PHE A 182 20.46 10.58 10.67
CA PHE A 182 19.18 9.84 10.71
C PHE A 182 18.30 10.32 11.89
N LYS A 183 18.91 10.64 13.03
CA LYS A 183 18.20 11.11 14.22
C LYS A 183 17.46 12.43 13.96
N THR A 184 18.07 13.38 13.27
CA THR A 184 17.45 14.65 12.90
C THR A 184 16.24 14.43 11.98
N SER A 185 16.37 13.55 10.98
CA SER A 185 15.23 13.22 10.12
C SER A 185 14.10 12.55 10.91
N ALA A 186 14.43 11.66 11.86
CA ALA A 186 13.41 11.02 12.71
C ALA A 186 12.70 12.03 13.64
N ILE A 187 13.40 13.05 14.12
CA ILE A 187 12.77 14.16 14.89
C ILE A 187 11.82 14.96 13.99
N VAL A 188 12.21 15.29 12.76
CA VAL A 188 11.32 15.97 11.80
C VAL A 188 10.06 15.14 11.57
N ILE A 189 10.20 13.82 11.38
CA ILE A 189 9.06 12.93 11.21
C ILE A 189 8.18 12.83 12.47
N PHE A 190 8.78 12.84 13.65
CA PHE A 190 8.02 12.91 14.91
C PHE A 190 7.17 14.20 15.01
N VAL A 191 7.72 15.34 14.59
CA VAL A 191 6.96 16.60 14.51
C VAL A 191 5.80 16.45 13.52
N MET A 192 6.02 15.86 12.33
CA MET A 192 4.96 15.62 11.33
C MET A 192 3.86 14.68 11.87
N ALA A 193 4.23 13.62 12.60
CA ALA A 193 3.28 12.74 13.27
C ALA A 193 2.48 13.49 14.36
N SER A 194 3.12 14.41 15.08
CA SER A 194 2.45 15.26 16.09
C SER A 194 1.44 16.22 15.45
N ILE A 195 1.76 16.81 14.29
CA ILE A 195 0.81 17.63 13.51
C ILE A 195 -0.38 16.77 13.07
N GLN A 196 -0.15 15.52 12.65
CA GLN A 196 -1.24 14.60 12.31
C GLN A 196 -2.20 14.37 13.50
N ILE A 197 -1.67 14.24 14.72
CA ILE A 197 -2.51 14.12 15.93
C ILE A 197 -3.40 15.36 16.09
N VAL A 198 -2.84 16.56 15.95
CA VAL A 198 -3.61 17.82 16.04
C VAL A 198 -4.71 17.86 14.95
N LEU A 199 -4.38 17.53 13.71
CA LEU A 199 -5.34 17.50 12.61
C LEU A 199 -6.49 16.51 12.86
N SER A 200 -6.24 15.43 13.57
CA SER A 200 -7.28 14.42 13.88
C SER A 200 -8.42 14.99 14.75
N PHE A 201 -8.21 16.07 15.50
CA PHE A 201 -9.25 16.69 16.30
C PHE A 201 -10.29 17.44 15.46
N PHE A 202 -9.95 17.81 14.23
CA PHE A 202 -10.89 18.41 13.27
C PHE A 202 -11.75 17.37 12.53
N ILE A 203 -11.45 16.07 12.68
CA ILE A 203 -12.25 15.00 12.11
C ILE A 203 -13.40 14.69 13.06
N LYS A 204 -14.64 14.85 12.55
CA LYS A 204 -15.87 14.54 13.27
C LYS A 204 -16.49 13.28 12.70
N SER A 205 -16.72 12.27 13.52
CA SER A 205 -17.43 11.04 13.17
C SER A 205 -18.50 10.73 14.20
N ARG A 206 -19.57 10.06 13.77
CA ARG A 206 -20.63 9.57 14.65
C ARG A 206 -20.34 8.12 15.06
N LYS A 207 -20.91 7.68 16.19
CA LYS A 207 -20.99 6.26 16.50
C LYS A 207 -21.86 5.57 15.45
N PRO A 208 -21.53 4.34 15.01
CA PRO A 208 -22.45 3.57 14.19
C PRO A 208 -23.72 3.27 14.96
N GLU A 209 -24.85 3.43 14.28
CA GLU A 209 -26.15 2.99 14.80
C GLU A 209 -26.36 1.55 14.31
N ASN A 210 -26.36 0.57 15.23
CA ASN A 210 -26.77 -0.83 14.98
C ASN A 210 -25.89 -1.70 14.05
N SER A 211 -24.60 -1.45 13.90
CA SER A 211 -23.78 -2.39 13.16
C SER A 211 -23.41 -3.61 14.01
N LYS A 212 -23.55 -4.81 13.45
CA LYS A 212 -23.18 -6.08 14.09
C LYS A 212 -22.10 -6.74 13.26
N PHE A 213 -20.86 -6.59 13.70
CA PHE A 213 -19.75 -7.35 13.12
C PHE A 213 -20.01 -8.86 13.26
N ASP A 214 -20.26 -9.55 12.15
CA ASP A 214 -20.51 -11.00 12.11
C ASP A 214 -19.83 -11.68 10.93
N MET A 215 -18.58 -12.08 11.14
CA MET A 215 -17.79 -12.80 10.13
C MET A 215 -18.41 -14.14 9.71
N LYS A 216 -19.23 -14.77 10.56
CA LYS A 216 -19.85 -16.07 10.18
C LYS A 216 -20.94 -15.86 9.13
N THR A 217 -21.81 -14.88 9.35
CA THR A 217 -22.84 -14.49 8.37
C THR A 217 -22.18 -14.00 7.10
N PHE A 218 -21.17 -13.13 7.18
CA PHE A 218 -20.37 -12.67 6.05
C PHE A 218 -19.86 -13.83 5.18
N PHE A 219 -19.15 -14.81 5.75
CA PHE A 219 -18.65 -15.96 5.00
C PHE A 219 -19.76 -16.88 4.46
N LYS A 220 -20.91 -16.94 5.13
CA LYS A 220 -22.08 -17.69 4.65
C LYS A 220 -22.65 -17.04 3.40
N GLU A 221 -22.83 -15.73 3.41
CA GLU A 221 -23.34 -14.94 2.27
C GLU A 221 -22.36 -14.97 1.08
N MET A 222 -21.06 -14.86 1.31
CA MET A 222 -20.03 -15.04 0.28
C MET A 222 -20.10 -16.39 -0.42
N LYS A 223 -20.60 -17.42 0.25
CA LYS A 223 -20.75 -18.79 -0.30
C LYS A 223 -22.18 -19.13 -0.74
N ALA A 224 -23.11 -18.17 -0.71
CA ALA A 224 -24.52 -18.44 -0.94
C ALA A 224 -24.86 -18.88 -2.39
N SER A 225 -24.07 -18.42 -3.38
CA SER A 225 -24.26 -18.80 -4.79
C SER A 225 -22.92 -19.25 -5.41
N GLU A 226 -22.99 -19.99 -6.51
CA GLU A 226 -21.76 -20.39 -7.25
C GLU A 226 -21.01 -19.17 -7.81
N LYS A 227 -21.73 -18.13 -8.27
CA LYS A 227 -21.12 -16.86 -8.69
C LYS A 227 -20.37 -16.21 -7.53
N ASN A 228 -20.98 -16.09 -6.35
CA ASN A 228 -20.35 -15.49 -5.19
C ASN A 228 -19.12 -16.28 -4.73
N LYS A 229 -19.18 -17.62 -4.74
CA LYS A 229 -18.01 -18.48 -4.43
C LYS A 229 -16.85 -18.22 -5.36
N GLU A 230 -17.10 -18.09 -6.68
CA GLU A 230 -16.03 -17.87 -7.64
C GLU A 230 -15.47 -16.44 -7.53
N LEU A 231 -16.30 -15.42 -7.34
CA LEU A 231 -15.86 -14.06 -7.08
C LEU A 231 -15.04 -13.94 -5.78
N PHE A 232 -15.49 -14.65 -4.73
CA PHE A 232 -14.75 -14.73 -3.48
C PHE A 232 -13.37 -15.40 -3.67
N LYS A 233 -13.32 -16.50 -4.41
CA LYS A 233 -12.06 -17.20 -4.72
C LYS A 233 -11.10 -16.30 -5.49
N ILE A 234 -11.58 -15.54 -6.45
CA ILE A 234 -10.78 -14.57 -7.19
C ILE A 234 -10.26 -13.48 -6.24
N CYS A 235 -11.12 -12.92 -5.38
CA CYS A 235 -10.75 -11.92 -4.39
C CYS A 235 -9.69 -12.48 -3.41
N PHE A 236 -9.90 -13.67 -2.88
CA PHE A 236 -8.99 -14.34 -1.94
C PHE A 236 -7.60 -14.56 -2.56
N ILE A 237 -7.54 -15.22 -3.73
CA ILE A 237 -6.27 -15.56 -4.38
C ILE A 237 -5.55 -14.28 -4.86
N SER A 238 -6.27 -13.34 -5.47
CA SER A 238 -5.66 -12.08 -5.94
C SER A 238 -5.09 -11.27 -4.80
N THR A 239 -5.74 -11.26 -3.62
CA THR A 239 -5.27 -10.57 -2.43
C THR A 239 -4.02 -11.21 -1.86
N LEU A 240 -3.99 -12.54 -1.70
CA LEU A 240 -2.80 -13.27 -1.26
C LEU A 240 -1.61 -13.02 -2.21
N LEU A 241 -1.83 -13.14 -3.51
CA LEU A 241 -0.78 -12.92 -4.50
C LEU A 241 -0.31 -11.46 -4.50
N PHE A 242 -1.23 -10.50 -4.36
CA PHE A 242 -0.88 -9.09 -4.33
C PHE A 242 -0.03 -8.70 -3.12
N GLY A 243 -0.25 -9.33 -1.96
CA GLY A 243 0.57 -9.11 -0.77
C GLY A 243 2.06 -9.39 -1.02
N THR A 244 2.40 -10.32 -1.93
CA THR A 244 3.81 -10.60 -2.28
C THR A 244 4.51 -9.43 -2.97
N THR A 245 3.77 -8.52 -3.61
CA THR A 245 4.36 -7.36 -4.31
C THR A 245 5.07 -6.40 -3.36
N THR A 246 4.67 -6.38 -2.09
CA THR A 246 5.28 -5.50 -1.08
C THR A 246 6.67 -5.95 -0.64
N LEU A 247 7.05 -7.21 -0.90
CA LEU A 247 8.34 -7.78 -0.53
C LEU A 247 9.51 -7.14 -1.30
N VAL A 248 9.24 -6.60 -2.48
CA VAL A 248 10.25 -6.03 -3.38
C VAL A 248 10.86 -4.73 -2.82
N SER A 249 10.05 -3.88 -2.18
CA SER A 249 10.48 -2.55 -1.73
C SER A 249 11.65 -2.57 -0.75
N PRO A 250 11.64 -3.35 0.35
CA PRO A 250 12.78 -3.41 1.28
C PRO A 250 14.04 -3.94 0.63
N VAL A 251 13.94 -4.98 -0.20
CA VAL A 251 15.08 -5.55 -0.91
C VAL A 251 15.69 -4.54 -1.87
N ASN A 252 14.85 -3.84 -2.63
CA ASN A 252 15.30 -2.77 -3.51
C ASN A 252 16.04 -1.66 -2.73
N THR A 253 15.50 -1.24 -1.57
CA THR A 253 16.19 -0.27 -0.69
C THR A 253 17.58 -0.74 -0.30
N ILE A 254 17.75 -2.01 0.10
CA ILE A 254 19.06 -2.56 0.45
C ILE A 254 19.99 -2.54 -0.77
N ILE A 255 19.52 -2.97 -1.96
CA ILE A 255 20.34 -2.99 -3.18
C ILE A 255 20.74 -1.56 -3.58
N VAL A 256 19.84 -0.58 -3.46
CA VAL A 256 20.19 0.84 -3.67
C VAL A 256 21.27 1.29 -2.70
N MET A 257 21.16 0.93 -1.42
CA MET A 257 22.18 1.30 -0.40
C MET A 257 23.52 0.60 -0.63
N LEU A 258 23.52 -0.66 -1.07
CA LEU A 258 24.75 -1.38 -1.46
C LEU A 258 25.44 -0.70 -2.66
N THR A 259 24.67 -0.20 -3.63
CA THR A 259 25.19 0.33 -4.90
C THR A 259 25.56 1.81 -4.82
N PHE A 260 24.72 2.65 -4.22
CA PHE A 260 24.91 4.11 -4.18
C PHE A 260 25.53 4.60 -2.87
N LYS A 261 25.37 3.86 -1.77
CA LYS A 261 25.88 4.19 -0.42
C LYS A 261 25.44 5.57 0.11
N SER A 262 24.32 6.10 -0.36
CA SER A 262 23.82 7.44 -0.08
C SER A 262 22.28 7.43 0.08
N ASN A 263 21.79 8.05 1.16
CA ASN A 263 20.35 8.23 1.39
C ASN A 263 19.77 9.30 0.46
N PHE A 264 20.57 10.30 0.07
CA PHE A 264 20.15 11.27 -0.96
C PHE A 264 19.85 10.54 -2.28
N SER A 265 20.73 9.65 -2.73
CA SER A 265 20.50 8.86 -3.94
C SER A 265 19.25 7.96 -3.82
N LEU A 266 19.05 7.33 -2.65
CA LEU A 266 17.84 6.55 -2.36
C LEU A 266 16.59 7.42 -2.44
N GLY A 267 16.62 8.60 -1.81
CA GLY A 267 15.51 9.56 -1.85
C GLY A 267 15.23 10.10 -3.24
N LEU A 268 16.28 10.45 -4.00
CA LEU A 268 16.17 10.94 -5.37
C LEU A 268 15.56 9.90 -6.31
N LEU A 269 16.03 8.65 -6.25
CA LEU A 269 15.45 7.56 -7.05
C LEU A 269 13.98 7.33 -6.68
N THR A 270 13.65 7.26 -5.39
CA THR A 270 12.26 7.09 -4.93
C THR A 270 11.37 8.24 -5.43
N GLY A 271 11.85 9.48 -5.35
CA GLY A 271 11.12 10.67 -5.83
C GLY A 271 10.91 10.63 -7.34
N VAL A 272 11.98 10.49 -8.12
CA VAL A 272 11.90 10.48 -9.59
C VAL A 272 10.98 9.38 -10.09
N PHE A 273 11.08 8.17 -9.54
CA PHE A 273 10.22 7.06 -9.92
C PHE A 273 8.77 7.24 -9.48
N SER A 274 8.50 8.05 -8.44
CA SER A 274 7.13 8.46 -8.12
C SER A 274 6.50 9.28 -9.27
N ALA A 275 7.25 10.16 -9.91
CA ALA A 275 6.77 10.89 -11.10
C ALA A 275 6.49 9.93 -12.28
N VAL A 276 7.36 8.95 -12.52
CA VAL A 276 7.11 7.89 -13.51
C VAL A 276 5.82 7.14 -13.23
N SER A 277 5.54 6.83 -11.97
CA SER A 277 4.31 6.14 -11.58
C SER A 277 3.03 6.91 -11.91
N ILE A 278 3.07 8.26 -11.93
CA ILE A 278 1.92 9.08 -12.34
C ILE A 278 1.62 8.87 -13.82
N ILE A 279 2.65 8.90 -14.66
CA ILE A 279 2.53 8.67 -16.11
C ILE A 279 1.96 7.27 -16.37
N MET A 280 2.50 6.26 -15.68
CA MET A 280 2.05 4.88 -15.80
C MET A 280 0.60 4.68 -15.33
N LEU A 281 0.15 5.40 -14.30
CA LEU A 281 -1.24 5.38 -13.85
C LEU A 281 -2.19 5.93 -14.93
N ILE A 282 -1.80 6.99 -15.63
CA ILE A 282 -2.59 7.56 -16.73
C ILE A 282 -2.70 6.55 -17.88
N ILE A 283 -1.61 5.87 -18.21
CA ILE A 283 -1.57 4.81 -19.22
C ILE A 283 -2.47 3.66 -18.81
N ALA A 284 -2.35 3.15 -17.58
CA ALA A 284 -3.16 2.05 -17.05
C ALA A 284 -4.67 2.37 -17.14
N LYS A 285 -5.07 3.60 -16.78
CA LYS A 285 -6.47 4.06 -16.91
C LYS A 285 -6.98 4.07 -18.34
N LYS A 286 -6.14 4.45 -19.31
CA LYS A 286 -6.50 4.42 -20.73
C LYS A 286 -6.64 3.00 -21.24
N LEU A 287 -5.72 2.11 -20.86
CA LEU A 287 -5.71 0.71 -21.27
C LEU A 287 -6.88 -0.08 -20.69
N ALA A 288 -7.29 0.20 -19.45
CA ALA A 288 -8.47 -0.41 -18.83
C ALA A 288 -9.75 -0.19 -19.65
N LYS A 289 -9.86 0.96 -20.33
CA LYS A 289 -11.01 1.25 -21.23
C LYS A 289 -10.99 0.43 -22.52
N THR A 290 -9.82 -0.03 -22.97
CA THR A 290 -9.66 -0.75 -24.25
C THR A 290 -9.71 -2.27 -24.11
N ARG A 291 -9.86 -2.79 -22.88
CA ARG A 291 -9.83 -4.25 -22.57
C ARG A 291 -8.60 -4.99 -23.10
N ARG A 292 -7.47 -4.30 -23.24
CA ARG A 292 -6.19 -4.85 -23.74
C ARG A 292 -5.16 -5.06 -22.64
N ALA A 293 -5.60 -5.35 -21.41
CA ALA A 293 -4.68 -5.52 -20.29
C ALA A 293 -3.90 -6.84 -20.34
N THR A 294 -4.50 -7.90 -20.87
CA THR A 294 -3.88 -9.24 -20.93
C THR A 294 -2.45 -9.26 -21.49
N PRO A 295 -2.13 -8.67 -22.68
CA PRO A 295 -0.76 -8.69 -23.19
C PRO A 295 0.21 -7.91 -22.30
N ILE A 296 -0.28 -6.89 -21.60
CA ILE A 296 0.55 -6.05 -20.74
C ILE A 296 0.98 -6.82 -19.49
N TYR A 297 0.11 -7.66 -18.92
CA TYR A 297 0.49 -8.54 -17.81
C TYR A 297 1.65 -9.47 -18.19
N VAL A 298 1.63 -10.04 -19.41
CA VAL A 298 2.71 -10.90 -19.89
C VAL A 298 4.01 -10.12 -20.09
N ILE A 299 3.93 -8.93 -20.70
CA ILE A 299 5.09 -8.04 -20.86
C ILE A 299 5.66 -7.66 -19.49
N CYS A 300 4.83 -7.26 -18.53
CA CYS A 300 5.28 -6.95 -17.18
C CYS A 300 5.96 -8.12 -16.48
N ALA A 301 5.43 -9.35 -16.64
CA ALA A 301 6.05 -10.54 -16.07
C ALA A 301 7.46 -10.77 -16.64
N ILE A 302 7.59 -10.77 -17.95
CA ILE A 302 8.86 -11.01 -18.65
C ILE A 302 9.88 -9.92 -18.33
N THR A 303 9.49 -8.65 -18.44
CA THR A 303 10.41 -7.51 -18.23
C THR A 303 10.86 -7.38 -16.79
N SER A 304 9.98 -7.68 -15.80
CA SER A 304 10.35 -7.70 -14.41
C SER A 304 11.41 -8.77 -14.09
N VAL A 305 11.23 -9.99 -14.61
CA VAL A 305 12.21 -11.06 -14.42
C VAL A 305 13.53 -10.71 -15.11
N ALA A 306 13.50 -10.29 -16.37
CA ALA A 306 14.70 -9.95 -17.13
C ALA A 306 15.50 -8.81 -16.48
N SER A 307 14.83 -7.75 -16.02
CA SER A 307 15.50 -6.62 -15.35
C SER A 307 16.08 -7.00 -13.98
N THR A 308 15.43 -7.93 -13.27
CA THR A 308 15.96 -8.43 -12.00
C THR A 308 17.20 -9.31 -12.21
N LEU A 309 17.17 -10.20 -13.17
CA LEU A 309 18.35 -10.98 -13.52
C LEU A 309 19.51 -10.06 -13.94
N LEU A 310 19.23 -9.02 -14.72
CA LEU A 310 20.25 -8.04 -15.10
C LEU A 310 20.88 -7.37 -13.87
N VAL A 311 20.10 -6.84 -12.93
CA VAL A 311 20.63 -6.15 -11.74
C VAL A 311 21.29 -7.09 -10.73
N THR A 312 20.90 -8.35 -10.68
CA THR A 312 21.50 -9.33 -9.77
C THR A 312 22.84 -9.87 -10.31
N LEU A 313 22.97 -10.02 -11.63
CA LEU A 313 24.22 -10.44 -12.29
C LEU A 313 25.21 -9.28 -12.39
N ILE A 314 24.73 -8.09 -12.78
CA ILE A 314 25.53 -6.88 -12.97
C ILE A 314 24.99 -5.83 -11.99
N THR A 315 25.59 -5.76 -10.77
CA THR A 315 25.13 -4.84 -9.73
C THR A 315 25.78 -3.46 -9.92
N GLU A 316 25.33 -2.74 -10.95
CA GLU A 316 25.81 -1.41 -11.32
C GLU A 316 24.69 -0.36 -11.20
N LYS A 317 25.06 0.91 -11.10
CA LYS A 317 24.09 2.02 -10.95
C LYS A 317 23.07 2.06 -12.09
N TRP A 318 23.48 1.85 -13.32
CA TRP A 318 22.61 1.90 -14.49
C TRP A 318 21.64 0.73 -14.56
N THR A 319 22.06 -0.50 -14.18
CA THR A 319 21.18 -1.67 -14.14
C THR A 319 20.09 -1.51 -13.10
N LEU A 320 20.43 -0.91 -11.96
CA LEU A 320 19.49 -0.61 -10.88
C LEU A 320 18.47 0.47 -11.29
N ILE A 321 18.90 1.49 -12.04
CA ILE A 321 17.98 2.51 -12.61
C ILE A 321 17.00 1.85 -13.59
N ILE A 322 17.46 0.99 -14.49
CA ILE A 322 16.62 0.25 -15.43
C ILE A 322 15.62 -0.64 -14.68
N PHE A 323 16.10 -1.41 -13.69
CA PHE A 323 15.23 -2.25 -12.87
C PHE A 323 14.13 -1.42 -12.19
N ASN A 324 14.49 -0.33 -11.52
CA ASN A 324 13.53 0.52 -10.81
C ASN A 324 12.49 1.13 -11.76
N PHE A 325 12.90 1.56 -12.96
CA PHE A 325 11.98 2.07 -13.98
C PHE A 325 10.95 1.01 -14.37
N ILE A 326 11.40 -0.20 -14.71
CA ILE A 326 10.53 -1.32 -15.10
C ILE A 326 9.63 -1.74 -13.94
N TYR A 327 10.21 -1.91 -12.74
CA TYR A 327 9.46 -2.32 -11.56
C TYR A 327 8.34 -1.32 -11.21
N ILE A 328 8.63 -0.02 -11.21
CA ILE A 328 7.62 1.01 -10.90
C ILE A 328 6.52 1.06 -11.96
N ALA A 329 6.89 0.90 -13.24
CA ALA A 329 5.91 0.81 -14.31
C ALA A 329 4.95 -0.38 -14.10
N CYS A 330 5.50 -1.57 -13.87
CA CYS A 330 4.73 -2.80 -13.66
C CYS A 330 3.91 -2.75 -12.37
N SER A 331 4.50 -2.33 -11.25
CA SER A 331 3.82 -2.29 -9.94
C SER A 331 2.66 -1.29 -9.92
N THR A 332 2.80 -0.14 -10.60
CA THR A 332 1.71 0.84 -10.72
C THR A 332 0.55 0.26 -11.52
N PHE A 333 0.85 -0.48 -12.59
CA PHE A 333 -0.15 -1.16 -13.39
C PHE A 333 -0.91 -2.22 -12.57
N TYR A 334 -0.19 -3.08 -11.83
CA TYR A 334 -0.80 -4.10 -10.99
C TYR A 334 -1.66 -3.53 -9.86
N SER A 335 -1.15 -2.52 -9.17
CA SER A 335 -1.90 -1.86 -8.09
C SER A 335 -3.21 -1.27 -8.59
N TYR A 336 -3.20 -0.64 -9.77
CA TYR A 336 -4.40 -0.08 -10.37
C TYR A 336 -5.45 -1.16 -10.68
N TYR A 337 -5.04 -2.27 -11.29
CA TYR A 337 -5.97 -3.34 -11.66
C TYR A 337 -6.43 -4.14 -10.44
N PHE A 338 -5.56 -4.36 -9.46
CA PHE A 338 -5.95 -4.99 -8.20
C PHE A 338 -7.05 -4.21 -7.49
N ASP A 339 -6.87 -2.89 -7.35
CA ASP A 339 -7.87 -2.02 -6.75
C ASP A 339 -9.18 -1.99 -7.55
N LEU A 340 -9.08 -1.99 -8.89
CA LEU A 340 -10.24 -2.06 -9.76
C LEU A 340 -11.03 -3.35 -9.51
N TYR A 341 -10.38 -4.51 -9.55
CA TYR A 341 -11.03 -5.81 -9.36
C TYR A 341 -11.66 -5.93 -7.98
N ARG A 342 -10.94 -5.53 -6.92
CA ARG A 342 -11.46 -5.54 -5.56
C ARG A 342 -12.75 -4.72 -5.42
N ASN A 343 -12.77 -3.51 -5.96
CA ASN A 343 -13.93 -2.63 -5.90
C ASN A 343 -15.12 -3.14 -6.73
N VAL A 344 -14.83 -3.75 -7.89
CA VAL A 344 -15.87 -4.31 -8.75
C VAL A 344 -16.48 -5.57 -8.12
N ILE A 345 -15.67 -6.44 -7.53
CA ILE A 345 -16.14 -7.63 -6.81
C ILE A 345 -17.03 -7.22 -5.64
N LEU A 346 -16.62 -6.25 -4.82
CA LEU A 346 -17.41 -5.75 -3.69
C LEU A 346 -18.81 -5.27 -4.12
N LYS A 347 -18.88 -4.52 -5.23
CA LYS A 347 -20.17 -4.06 -5.79
C LYS A 347 -21.07 -5.20 -6.28
N GLN A 348 -20.47 -6.23 -6.88
CA GLN A 348 -21.23 -7.36 -7.41
C GLN A 348 -21.75 -8.30 -6.32
N LEU A 349 -21.08 -8.33 -5.18
CA LEU A 349 -21.51 -9.08 -4.01
C LEU A 349 -22.60 -8.36 -3.19
N ASP A 350 -22.86 -7.08 -3.49
CA ASP A 350 -23.83 -6.21 -2.78
C ASP A 350 -23.62 -6.17 -1.25
N MET A 351 -22.35 -6.22 -0.83
CA MET A 351 -21.93 -6.32 0.58
C MET A 351 -21.53 -4.96 1.17
N TYR A 352 -22.29 -3.92 0.85
CA TYR A 352 -21.97 -2.57 1.36
C TYR A 352 -22.17 -2.43 2.88
N ASP A 353 -23.06 -3.22 3.45
CA ASP A 353 -23.35 -3.20 4.88
C ASP A 353 -22.25 -3.93 5.70
N ASP A 354 -21.50 -4.84 5.05
CA ASP A 354 -20.43 -5.66 5.65
C ASP A 354 -19.03 -5.12 5.30
N ILE A 355 -18.87 -3.81 5.12
CA ILE A 355 -17.57 -3.20 4.73
C ILE A 355 -16.47 -3.49 5.75
N ALA A 356 -16.79 -3.52 7.04
CA ALA A 356 -15.80 -3.77 8.10
C ALA A 356 -15.27 -5.19 8.05
N GLU A 357 -16.15 -6.19 7.84
CA GLU A 357 -15.82 -7.60 7.67
C GLU A 357 -14.99 -7.83 6.42
N TYR A 358 -15.44 -7.27 5.28
CA TYR A 358 -14.71 -7.35 4.03
C TYR A 358 -13.31 -6.74 4.12
N GLN A 359 -13.19 -5.55 4.70
CA GLN A 359 -11.89 -4.89 4.87
C GLN A 359 -10.99 -5.67 5.82
N GLY A 360 -11.53 -6.16 6.94
CA GLY A 360 -10.78 -6.99 7.89
C GLY A 360 -10.25 -8.27 7.24
N MET A 361 -11.07 -8.93 6.43
CA MET A 361 -10.66 -10.13 5.67
C MET A 361 -9.52 -9.81 4.68
N ILE A 362 -9.66 -8.74 3.89
CA ILE A 362 -8.65 -8.33 2.91
C ILE A 362 -7.31 -8.06 3.57
N GLU A 363 -7.31 -7.30 4.68
CA GLU A 363 -6.07 -7.00 5.40
C GLU A 363 -5.41 -8.28 5.94
N VAL A 364 -6.16 -9.16 6.60
CA VAL A 364 -5.61 -10.44 7.09
C VAL A 364 -5.00 -11.26 5.95
N LEU A 365 -5.65 -11.34 4.79
CA LEU A 365 -5.13 -12.08 3.64
C LEU A 365 -3.84 -11.47 3.06
N LEU A 366 -3.77 -10.14 2.99
CA LEU A 366 -2.55 -9.44 2.58
C LEU A 366 -1.39 -9.77 3.53
N GLU A 367 -1.66 -9.77 4.83
CA GLU A 367 -0.63 -9.99 5.83
C GLU A 367 -0.10 -11.43 5.86
N ILE A 368 -0.94 -12.42 5.60
CA ILE A 368 -0.50 -13.83 5.51
C ILE A 368 0.62 -13.98 4.46
N SER A 369 0.43 -13.45 3.27
CA SER A 369 1.44 -13.56 2.20
C SER A 369 2.71 -12.78 2.50
N ARG A 370 2.59 -11.61 3.14
CA ARG A 370 3.73 -10.78 3.57
C ARG A 370 4.55 -11.48 4.64
N VAL A 371 3.88 -12.04 5.67
CA VAL A 371 4.55 -12.80 6.74
C VAL A 371 5.31 -13.99 6.17
N VAL A 372 4.70 -14.78 5.29
CA VAL A 372 5.38 -15.92 4.64
C VAL A 372 6.61 -15.44 3.85
N GLY A 373 6.46 -14.35 3.07
CA GLY A 373 7.57 -13.81 2.30
C GLY A 373 8.73 -13.33 3.18
N PHE A 374 8.45 -12.58 4.25
CA PHE A 374 9.51 -12.12 5.16
C PHE A 374 10.08 -13.23 6.04
N ALA A 375 9.33 -14.29 6.36
CA ALA A 375 9.88 -15.48 6.99
C ALA A 375 10.94 -16.17 6.10
N LEU A 376 10.71 -16.21 4.78
CA LEU A 376 11.73 -16.68 3.83
C LEU A 376 12.94 -15.73 3.77
N MET A 377 12.74 -14.43 3.90
CA MET A 377 13.87 -13.48 4.00
C MET A 377 14.71 -13.72 5.27
N ILE A 378 14.08 -14.00 6.41
CA ILE A 378 14.76 -14.38 7.65
C ILE A 378 15.61 -15.64 7.42
N LEU A 379 15.03 -16.67 6.81
CA LEU A 379 15.73 -17.92 6.52
C LEU A 379 16.95 -17.68 5.61
N THR A 380 16.81 -16.88 4.56
CA THR A 380 17.93 -16.53 3.67
C THR A 380 19.00 -15.72 4.39
N GLY A 381 18.61 -14.83 5.31
CA GLY A 381 19.56 -14.07 6.15
C GLY A 381 20.35 -14.97 7.11
N ILE A 382 19.71 -15.97 7.72
CA ILE A 382 20.39 -16.96 8.58
C ILE A 382 21.39 -17.79 7.74
N ILE A 383 20.95 -18.32 6.60
CA ILE A 383 21.80 -19.13 5.72
C ILE A 383 22.97 -18.29 5.19
N GLY A 384 22.70 -17.07 4.70
CA GLY A 384 23.73 -16.18 4.16
C GLY A 384 24.82 -15.82 5.17
N ALA A 385 24.46 -15.64 6.44
CA ALA A 385 25.40 -15.30 7.51
C ALA A 385 26.49 -16.36 7.73
N HIS A 386 26.20 -17.64 7.47
CA HIS A 386 27.19 -18.72 7.57
C HIS A 386 28.33 -18.58 6.56
N PHE A 387 28.12 -17.82 5.48
CA PHE A 387 29.13 -17.61 4.43
C PHE A 387 29.72 -16.18 4.47
N GLY A 388 29.52 -15.45 5.58
CA GLY A 388 30.03 -14.10 5.77
C GLY A 388 29.32 -13.03 4.96
N ALA A 389 29.96 -11.87 4.76
CA ALA A 389 29.38 -10.70 4.10
C ALA A 389 28.99 -10.99 2.65
N ASP A 390 29.82 -11.68 1.89
CA ASP A 390 29.51 -12.05 0.48
C ASP A 390 28.34 -13.03 0.41
N GLY A 391 28.23 -13.92 1.39
CA GLY A 391 27.12 -14.84 1.56
C GLY A 391 25.79 -14.11 1.79
N LEU A 392 25.78 -13.06 2.60
CA LEU A 392 24.58 -12.22 2.82
C LEU A 392 24.14 -11.51 1.54
N VAL A 393 25.07 -10.97 0.76
CA VAL A 393 24.78 -10.33 -0.53
C VAL A 393 24.21 -11.34 -1.52
N LEU A 394 24.80 -12.54 -1.60
CA LEU A 394 24.31 -13.61 -2.46
C LEU A 394 22.92 -14.06 -2.05
N ALA A 395 22.69 -14.29 -0.75
CA ALA A 395 21.40 -14.68 -0.20
C ALA A 395 20.31 -13.63 -0.53
N LEU A 396 20.63 -12.34 -0.40
CA LEU A 396 19.73 -11.24 -0.77
C LEU A 396 19.38 -11.28 -2.28
N LYS A 397 20.38 -11.49 -3.13
CA LYS A 397 20.18 -11.58 -4.59
C LYS A 397 19.30 -12.78 -4.98
N VAL A 398 19.53 -13.95 -4.37
CA VAL A 398 18.70 -15.15 -4.59
C VAL A 398 17.27 -14.90 -4.12
N TYR A 399 17.09 -14.32 -2.95
CA TYR A 399 15.78 -13.95 -2.44
C TYR A 399 15.09 -12.94 -3.38
N PHE A 400 15.82 -11.96 -3.91
CA PHE A 400 15.30 -10.97 -4.84
C PHE A 400 14.75 -11.60 -6.13
N VAL A 401 15.49 -12.51 -6.73
CA VAL A 401 15.04 -13.27 -7.91
C VAL A 401 13.78 -14.07 -7.57
N PHE A 402 13.75 -14.74 -6.42
CA PHE A 402 12.60 -15.52 -5.98
C PHE A 402 11.33 -14.67 -5.87
N ILE A 403 11.39 -13.51 -5.18
CA ILE A 403 10.19 -12.65 -5.01
C ILE A 403 9.73 -12.05 -6.35
N ILE A 404 10.62 -11.78 -7.30
CA ILE A 404 10.23 -11.31 -8.63
C ILE A 404 9.59 -12.42 -9.48
N ILE A 405 9.99 -13.66 -9.30
CA ILE A 405 9.28 -14.80 -9.91
C ILE A 405 7.85 -14.88 -9.35
N LEU A 406 7.67 -14.74 -8.02
CA LEU A 406 6.34 -14.65 -7.43
C LEU A 406 5.54 -13.47 -8.00
N TYR A 407 6.17 -12.33 -8.15
CA TYR A 407 5.56 -11.15 -8.77
C TYR A 407 5.12 -11.38 -10.22
N ALA A 408 5.92 -12.09 -11.01
CA ALA A 408 5.54 -12.51 -12.38
C ALA A 408 4.34 -13.46 -12.37
N LEU A 409 4.28 -14.39 -11.40
CA LEU A 409 3.12 -15.29 -11.23
C LEU A 409 1.84 -14.51 -10.87
N VAL A 410 1.93 -13.45 -10.05
CA VAL A 410 0.81 -12.53 -9.78
C VAL A 410 0.28 -11.93 -11.08
N SER A 411 1.17 -11.48 -11.95
CA SER A 411 0.81 -10.92 -13.25
C SER A 411 0.00 -11.90 -14.10
N LEU A 412 0.49 -13.13 -14.20
CA LEU A 412 -0.20 -14.18 -14.98
C LEU A 412 -1.55 -14.58 -14.35
N ALA A 413 -1.64 -14.57 -13.02
CA ALA A 413 -2.89 -14.83 -12.32
C ALA A 413 -3.92 -13.71 -12.56
N LEU A 414 -3.51 -12.45 -12.52
CA LEU A 414 -4.40 -11.31 -12.81
C LEU A 414 -4.94 -11.37 -14.24
N CYS A 415 -4.12 -11.78 -15.22
CA CYS A 415 -4.56 -12.03 -16.60
C CYS A 415 -5.70 -13.08 -16.66
N LYS A 416 -5.57 -14.18 -15.90
CA LYS A 416 -6.59 -15.24 -15.84
C LYS A 416 -7.87 -14.74 -15.14
N PHE A 417 -7.73 -13.95 -14.07
CA PHE A 417 -8.86 -13.38 -13.33
C PHE A 417 -9.62 -12.35 -14.16
N GLU A 418 -8.93 -11.52 -14.93
CA GLU A 418 -9.58 -10.56 -15.85
C GLU A 418 -10.51 -11.27 -16.83
N LYS A 419 -10.07 -12.38 -17.46
CA LYS A 419 -10.91 -13.17 -18.36
C LYS A 419 -12.17 -13.67 -17.65
N LYS A 420 -12.03 -14.27 -16.46
CA LYS A 420 -13.18 -14.75 -15.67
C LYS A 420 -14.14 -13.62 -15.29
N LEU A 421 -13.64 -12.45 -14.87
CA LEU A 421 -14.49 -11.31 -14.52
C LEU A 421 -15.26 -10.77 -15.74
N ILE A 422 -14.68 -10.87 -16.94
CA ILE A 422 -15.37 -10.55 -18.19
C ILE A 422 -16.47 -11.59 -18.48
N ASP A 423 -16.18 -12.88 -18.31
CA ASP A 423 -17.14 -13.98 -18.53
C ASP A 423 -18.36 -13.87 -17.59
N TYR A 424 -18.17 -13.38 -16.36
CA TYR A 424 -19.24 -13.12 -15.39
C TYR A 424 -19.95 -11.75 -15.55
N ASP A 425 -19.67 -11.00 -16.61
CA ASP A 425 -20.24 -9.66 -16.85
C ASP A 425 -19.86 -8.59 -15.80
N VAL A 426 -18.83 -8.86 -15.00
CA VAL A 426 -18.42 -8.00 -13.89
C VAL A 426 -17.63 -6.76 -14.37
N LEU A 427 -16.95 -6.85 -15.53
CA LEU A 427 -16.15 -5.78 -16.14
C LEU A 427 -16.77 -5.18 -17.41
N LYS A 428 -18.01 -5.48 -17.71
CA LYS A 428 -18.77 -4.84 -18.79
C LYS A 428 -19.34 -3.52 -18.32
#